data_5fff86243476439ce0a08c885b686ca8
#
_entry.id   5fff86243476439ce0a08c885b686ca8
#
_cell.length_a   1.000
_cell.length_b   1.000
_cell.length_c   1.000
_cell.angle_alpha   90.00
_cell.angle_beta   90.00
_cell.angle_gamma   90.00
#
_symmetry.space_group_name_H-M   'P 1'
#
loop_
_entity.id
_entity.type
_entity.pdbx_description
1 polymer ?
#
loop_
_entity_poly.entity_id
_entity_poly.type
_entity_poly.pdbx_seq_one_letter_code
_entity_poly.pdbx_strand_id
1 'polypeptide(L)'
;ALIQELQGVMVNSILSGPKTPLRAILGTASNAYLNAINEYAGALLKSPFSNQALARKASFAKLKGMVELLPEAYRVFSENWNAKFEADFANIRTRYSEAPSRNDHNWHLFREWTEKNGNTGDKAALYLLNTARTLNDNKLFSWSPRALAATDDTFKWLMCRCRSKEMGL
;
A
#
# COMPACT_ATOMS: atom_id res chain seq x y z
N ALA A 1 -5.36 -18.09 13.48
CA ALA A 1 -6.52 -17.18 13.31
C ALA A 1 -6.49 -16.03 14.32
N LEU A 2 -6.59 -16.29 15.66
CA LEU A 2 -6.65 -15.21 16.68
C LEU A 2 -5.47 -14.24 16.62
N ILE A 3 -4.24 -14.78 16.57
CA ILE A 3 -3.01 -13.95 16.50
C ILE A 3 -3.02 -13.06 15.26
N GLN A 4 -3.49 -13.55 14.13
CA GLN A 4 -3.56 -12.80 12.88
C GLN A 4 -4.58 -11.65 12.94
N GLU A 5 -5.76 -11.90 13.51
CA GLU A 5 -6.77 -10.87 13.68
C GLU A 5 -6.32 -9.81 14.70
N LEU A 6 -5.65 -10.22 15.79
CA LEU A 6 -5.08 -9.29 16.76
C LEU A 6 -3.94 -8.46 16.15
N GLN A 7 -3.07 -9.07 15.33
CA GLN A 7 -2.06 -8.33 14.57
C GLN A 7 -2.71 -7.30 13.62
N GLY A 8 -3.80 -7.69 12.93
CA GLY A 8 -4.57 -6.76 12.10
C GLY A 8 -5.10 -5.57 12.89
N VAL A 9 -5.71 -5.80 14.04
CA VAL A 9 -6.19 -4.73 14.94
C VAL A 9 -5.04 -3.85 15.40
N MET A 10 -3.91 -4.45 15.79
CA MET A 10 -2.72 -3.69 16.22
C MET A 10 -2.17 -2.81 15.10
N VAL A 11 -2.00 -3.36 13.90
CA VAL A 11 -1.54 -2.61 12.72
C VAL A 11 -2.51 -1.47 12.38
N ASN A 12 -3.82 -1.76 12.37
CA ASN A 12 -4.84 -0.74 12.12
C ASN A 12 -4.82 0.35 13.19
N SER A 13 -4.65 -0.01 14.47
CA SER A 13 -4.57 0.97 15.57
C SER A 13 -3.37 1.91 15.42
N ILE A 14 -2.20 1.37 15.09
CA ILE A 14 -0.98 2.16 14.89
C ILE A 14 -1.10 3.06 13.66
N LEU A 15 -1.72 2.56 12.60
CA LEU A 15 -1.86 3.27 11.33
C LEU A 15 -3.14 4.10 11.23
N SER A 16 -4.08 4.02 12.18
CA SER A 16 -5.41 4.66 12.08
C SER A 16 -5.37 6.19 12.08
N GLY A 17 -4.28 6.79 12.53
CA GLY A 17 -4.12 8.25 12.49
C GLY A 17 -4.04 8.79 11.06
N PRO A 18 -4.81 9.85 10.70
CA PRO A 18 -4.79 10.42 9.35
C PRO A 18 -3.42 10.98 8.94
N LYS A 19 -2.57 11.28 9.90
CA LYS A 19 -1.21 11.77 9.66
C LYS A 19 -0.30 10.72 9.03
N THR A 20 -0.49 9.44 9.33
CA THR A 20 0.39 8.36 8.86
C THR A 20 0.31 8.16 7.36
N PRO A 21 -0.86 7.94 6.72
CA PRO A 21 -0.93 7.81 5.27
C PRO A 21 -0.57 9.11 4.56
N LEU A 22 -0.92 10.27 5.09
CA LEU A 22 -0.53 11.56 4.49
C LEU A 22 0.99 11.73 4.47
N ARG A 23 1.69 11.41 5.57
CA ARG A 23 3.16 11.44 5.61
C ARG A 23 3.78 10.44 4.65
N ALA A 24 3.23 9.23 4.56
CA ALA A 24 3.73 8.22 3.63
C ALA A 24 3.53 8.65 2.18
N ILE A 25 2.36 9.16 1.82
CA ILE A 25 2.06 9.67 0.47
C ILE A 25 3.00 10.82 0.11
N LEU A 26 3.06 11.84 0.96
CA LEU A 26 3.90 13.02 0.72
C LEU A 26 5.38 12.65 0.70
N GLY A 27 5.85 11.80 1.63
CA GLY A 27 7.24 11.36 1.68
C GLY A 27 7.63 10.55 0.43
N THR A 28 6.78 9.63 -0.01
CA THR A 28 7.03 8.84 -1.21
C THR A 28 7.01 9.70 -2.47
N ALA A 29 6.01 10.60 -2.60
CA ALA A 29 5.94 11.54 -3.71
C ALA A 29 7.16 12.45 -3.75
N SER A 30 7.49 13.09 -2.62
CA SER A 30 8.64 13.98 -2.52
C SER A 30 9.94 13.27 -2.90
N ASN A 31 10.18 12.08 -2.36
CA ASN A 31 11.39 11.30 -2.68
C ASN A 31 11.44 10.93 -4.17
N ALA A 32 10.32 10.51 -4.77
CA ALA A 32 10.29 10.18 -6.18
C ALA A 32 10.68 11.38 -7.07
N TYR A 33 10.09 12.56 -6.79
CA TYR A 33 10.40 13.78 -7.55
C TYR A 33 11.79 14.31 -7.26
N LEU A 34 12.23 14.34 -6.00
CA LEU A 34 13.57 14.79 -5.64
C LEU A 34 14.64 13.90 -6.26
N ASN A 35 14.45 12.58 -6.29
CA ASN A 35 15.39 11.68 -6.95
C ASN A 35 15.48 11.96 -8.45
N ALA A 36 14.35 12.17 -9.14
CA ALA A 36 14.35 12.51 -10.56
C ALA A 36 15.04 13.85 -10.85
N ILE A 37 14.82 14.86 -9.99
CA ILE A 37 15.49 16.17 -10.08
C ILE A 37 16.99 16.00 -9.81
N ASN A 38 17.38 15.27 -8.79
CA ASN A 38 18.79 15.03 -8.45
C ASN A 38 19.53 14.27 -9.55
N GLU A 39 18.90 13.26 -10.16
CA GLU A 39 19.46 12.54 -11.31
C GLU A 39 19.70 13.48 -12.49
N TYR A 40 18.73 14.35 -12.79
CA TYR A 40 18.86 15.33 -13.86
C TYR A 40 19.92 16.39 -13.57
N ALA A 41 19.91 16.95 -12.35
CA ALA A 41 20.94 17.91 -11.92
C ALA A 41 22.34 17.29 -11.93
N GLY A 42 22.49 16.05 -11.43
CA GLY A 42 23.74 15.31 -11.47
C GLY A 42 24.25 15.08 -12.90
N ALA A 43 23.34 14.73 -13.84
CA ALA A 43 23.68 14.59 -15.25
C ALA A 43 24.12 15.92 -15.92
N LEU A 44 23.52 17.04 -15.51
CA LEU A 44 23.93 18.38 -15.96
C LEU A 44 25.31 18.75 -15.44
N LEU A 45 25.57 18.55 -14.15
CA LEU A 45 26.84 18.89 -13.51
C LEU A 45 28.03 18.08 -14.06
N LYS A 46 27.80 16.80 -14.39
CA LYS A 46 28.82 15.91 -14.98
C LYS A 46 29.05 16.16 -16.48
N SER A 47 28.12 16.84 -17.14
CA SER A 47 28.14 17.07 -18.59
C SER A 47 29.43 17.71 -19.15
N PRO A 48 30.05 18.70 -18.47
CA PRO A 48 31.30 19.27 -18.98
C PRO A 48 32.50 18.34 -18.89
N PHE A 49 32.43 17.30 -18.05
CA PHE A 49 33.55 16.40 -17.79
C PHE A 49 33.41 15.04 -18.48
N SER A 50 32.29 14.72 -19.02
CA SER A 50 32.02 13.44 -19.69
C SER A 50 30.95 13.56 -20.75
N ASN A 51 31.05 12.74 -21.82
CA ASN A 51 30.05 12.75 -22.90
C ASN A 51 28.76 12.02 -22.47
N GLN A 52 28.00 12.61 -21.53
CA GLN A 52 26.78 12.05 -20.94
C GLN A 52 25.49 12.61 -21.56
N ALA A 53 25.50 12.93 -22.86
CA ALA A 53 24.32 13.45 -23.55
C ALA A 53 23.12 12.48 -23.44
N LEU A 54 23.36 11.18 -23.47
CA LEU A 54 22.34 10.14 -23.29
C LEU A 54 21.74 10.16 -21.89
N ALA A 55 22.58 10.24 -20.84
CA ALA A 55 22.14 10.28 -19.47
C ALA A 55 21.28 11.51 -19.17
N ARG A 56 21.63 12.67 -19.73
CA ARG A 56 20.82 13.90 -19.63
C ARG A 56 19.46 13.73 -20.29
N LYS A 57 19.44 13.17 -21.49
CA LYS A 57 18.16 12.91 -22.22
C LYS A 57 17.28 11.94 -21.43
N ALA A 58 17.83 10.87 -20.92
CA ALA A 58 17.12 9.87 -20.11
C ALA A 58 16.56 10.47 -18.81
N SER A 59 17.39 11.19 -18.05
CA SER A 59 16.94 11.83 -16.80
C SER A 59 15.88 12.93 -17.05
N PHE A 60 16.01 13.68 -18.13
CA PHE A 60 15.00 14.67 -18.53
C PHE A 60 13.70 13.98 -18.96
N ALA A 61 13.78 12.92 -19.76
CA ALA A 61 12.62 12.12 -20.19
C ALA A 61 11.87 11.53 -18.99
N LYS A 62 12.60 11.04 -17.99
CA LYS A 62 12.04 10.53 -16.72
C LYS A 62 11.29 11.64 -15.98
N LEU A 63 11.91 12.80 -15.76
CA LEU A 63 11.28 13.93 -15.07
C LEU A 63 10.04 14.43 -15.83
N LYS A 64 10.15 14.63 -17.14
CA LYS A 64 9.05 15.01 -18.02
C LYS A 64 7.93 13.95 -17.96
N GLY A 65 8.29 12.67 -18.05
CA GLY A 65 7.35 11.57 -17.95
C GLY A 65 6.57 11.55 -16.64
N MET A 66 7.22 11.86 -15.51
CA MET A 66 6.53 11.95 -14.22
C MET A 66 5.46 13.04 -14.21
N VAL A 67 5.75 14.20 -14.79
CA VAL A 67 4.78 15.32 -14.87
C VAL A 67 3.64 15.00 -15.83
N GLU A 68 3.94 14.46 -17.01
CA GLU A 68 2.95 14.10 -18.03
C GLU A 68 2.00 12.99 -17.58
N LEU A 69 2.49 12.07 -16.73
CA LEU A 69 1.71 10.95 -16.23
C LEU A 69 0.88 11.29 -15.00
N LEU A 70 0.97 12.50 -14.43
CA LEU A 70 0.20 12.88 -13.25
C LEU A 70 -1.32 12.70 -13.39
N PRO A 71 -1.97 13.12 -14.50
CA PRO A 71 -3.41 12.92 -14.66
C PRO A 71 -3.78 11.43 -14.72
N GLU A 72 -2.96 10.62 -15.39
CA GLU A 72 -3.17 9.17 -15.47
C GLU A 72 -2.90 8.50 -14.12
N ALA A 73 -1.88 8.93 -13.40
CA ALA A 73 -1.57 8.45 -12.05
C ALA A 73 -2.72 8.75 -11.07
N TYR A 74 -3.37 9.91 -11.19
CA TYR A 74 -4.56 10.23 -10.39
C TYR A 74 -5.73 9.27 -10.69
N ARG A 75 -5.96 8.97 -11.97
CA ARG A 75 -6.99 7.98 -12.37
C ARG A 75 -6.67 6.60 -11.79
N VAL A 76 -5.44 6.12 -11.96
CA VAL A 76 -4.98 4.84 -11.41
C VAL A 76 -5.09 4.82 -9.88
N PHE A 77 -4.78 5.93 -9.22
CA PHE A 77 -4.97 6.06 -7.77
C PHE A 77 -6.45 5.91 -7.39
N SER A 78 -7.35 6.58 -8.10
CA SER A 78 -8.79 6.49 -7.84
C SER A 78 -9.32 5.06 -8.04
N GLU A 79 -8.88 4.38 -9.10
CA GLU A 79 -9.23 2.98 -9.36
C GLU A 79 -8.71 2.06 -8.25
N ASN A 80 -7.44 2.19 -7.88
CA ASN A 80 -6.82 1.42 -6.79
C ASN A 80 -7.49 1.72 -5.44
N TRP A 81 -7.82 2.98 -5.18
CA TRP A 81 -8.53 3.39 -3.98
C TRP A 81 -9.86 2.66 -3.86
N ASN A 82 -10.70 2.74 -4.89
CA ASN A 82 -11.99 2.06 -4.90
C ASN A 82 -11.84 0.55 -4.73
N ALA A 83 -10.94 -0.07 -5.47
CA ALA A 83 -10.67 -1.51 -5.38
C ALA A 83 -10.24 -1.93 -3.95
N LYS A 84 -9.35 -1.15 -3.30
CA LYS A 84 -8.90 -1.46 -1.92
C LYS A 84 -9.99 -1.21 -0.88
N PHE A 85 -10.88 -0.23 -1.11
CA PHE A 85 -11.99 0.04 -0.20
C PHE A 85 -13.17 -0.93 -0.37
N GLU A 86 -13.32 -1.54 -1.53
CA GLU A 86 -14.32 -2.59 -1.77
C GLU A 86 -13.83 -3.97 -1.34
N ALA A 87 -12.53 -4.22 -1.38
CA ALA A 87 -11.94 -5.50 -1.00
C ALA A 87 -12.11 -5.79 0.50
N ASP A 88 -12.29 -7.07 0.85
CA ASP A 88 -12.18 -7.54 2.23
C ASP A 88 -10.78 -7.24 2.78
N PHE A 89 -10.70 -6.95 4.08
CA PHE A 89 -9.43 -6.63 4.73
C PHE A 89 -8.37 -7.73 4.52
N ALA A 90 -8.79 -8.99 4.49
CA ALA A 90 -7.91 -10.13 4.22
C ALA A 90 -7.22 -10.09 2.84
N ASN A 91 -7.83 -9.40 1.87
CA ASN A 91 -7.33 -9.27 0.50
C ASN A 91 -6.54 -7.98 0.25
N ILE A 92 -6.42 -7.12 1.27
CA ILE A 92 -5.60 -5.92 1.19
C ILE A 92 -4.15 -6.34 1.43
N ARG A 93 -3.44 -6.59 0.34
CA ARG A 93 -1.99 -6.80 0.39
C ARG A 93 -1.32 -5.46 0.63
N THR A 94 -0.88 -5.22 1.85
CA THR A 94 0.08 -4.16 2.15
C THR A 94 1.49 -4.76 2.16
N ARG A 95 2.49 -3.96 1.86
CA ARG A 95 3.92 -4.34 1.92
C ARG A 95 4.32 -4.86 3.31
N TYR A 96 3.55 -4.54 4.33
CA TYR A 96 3.78 -4.90 5.72
C TYR A 96 2.91 -6.06 6.21
N SER A 97 1.93 -6.50 5.43
CA SER A 97 1.11 -7.64 5.78
C SER A 97 1.39 -8.80 4.83
N GLU A 98 2.43 -9.57 5.11
CA GLU A 98 2.48 -10.98 4.76
C GLU A 98 1.47 -11.76 5.62
N ALA A 99 0.33 -11.15 5.95
CA ALA A 99 -0.71 -11.86 6.65
C ALA A 99 -1.19 -12.98 5.72
N PRO A 100 -1.06 -14.24 6.13
CA PRO A 100 -1.56 -15.33 5.35
C PRO A 100 -3.06 -15.12 5.11
N SER A 101 -3.53 -15.53 3.94
CA SER A 101 -4.93 -15.40 3.56
C SER A 101 -5.83 -15.89 4.69
N ARG A 102 -6.82 -15.07 5.04
CA ARG A 102 -7.82 -15.40 6.06
C ARG A 102 -8.43 -16.78 5.74
N ASN A 103 -8.25 -17.73 6.63
CA ASN A 103 -8.82 -19.05 6.44
C ASN A 103 -10.23 -19.10 7.05
N ASP A 104 -11.21 -18.68 6.25
CA ASP A 104 -12.62 -18.65 6.68
C ASP A 104 -13.16 -20.04 7.00
N HIS A 105 -12.66 -21.09 6.35
CA HIS A 105 -13.08 -22.45 6.64
C HIS A 105 -12.74 -22.86 8.09
N ASN A 106 -11.50 -22.63 8.51
CA ASN A 106 -11.08 -22.92 9.90
C ASN A 106 -11.83 -22.03 10.91
N TRP A 107 -12.21 -20.84 10.51
CA TRP A 107 -13.02 -19.94 11.33
C TRP A 107 -14.42 -20.55 11.60
N HIS A 108 -15.11 -20.99 10.56
CA HIS A 108 -16.44 -21.58 10.70
C HIS A 108 -16.40 -22.85 11.54
N LEU A 109 -15.41 -23.72 11.34
CA LEU A 109 -15.23 -24.93 12.15
C LEU A 109 -14.97 -24.60 13.62
N PHE A 110 -14.10 -23.63 13.91
CA PHE A 110 -13.82 -23.21 15.29
C PHE A 110 -15.06 -22.64 15.97
N ARG A 111 -15.82 -21.81 15.26
CA ARG A 111 -17.07 -21.23 15.76
C ARG A 111 -18.08 -22.33 16.08
N GLU A 112 -18.37 -23.22 15.15
CA GLU A 112 -19.32 -24.30 15.31
C GLU A 112 -18.92 -25.23 16.46
N TRP A 113 -17.65 -25.57 16.55
CA TRP A 113 -17.14 -26.41 17.64
C TRP A 113 -17.27 -25.70 19.00
N THR A 114 -16.93 -24.41 19.08
CA THR A 114 -17.03 -23.62 20.32
C THR A 114 -18.47 -23.45 20.78
N GLU A 115 -19.39 -23.25 19.87
CA GLU A 115 -20.83 -23.15 20.18
C GLU A 115 -21.37 -24.47 20.75
N LYS A 116 -20.91 -25.61 20.26
CA LYS A 116 -21.36 -26.95 20.69
C LYS A 116 -20.63 -27.48 21.94
N ASN A 117 -19.32 -27.33 21.99
CA ASN A 117 -18.47 -28.02 22.97
C ASN A 117 -17.56 -27.07 23.76
N GLY A 118 -17.55 -25.76 23.45
CA GLY A 118 -16.60 -24.84 24.03
C GLY A 118 -16.86 -24.51 25.49
N ASN A 119 -15.77 -24.48 26.26
CA ASN A 119 -15.78 -23.98 27.64
C ASN A 119 -15.86 -22.45 27.70
N THR A 120 -15.89 -21.87 28.90
CA THR A 120 -15.96 -20.42 29.10
C THR A 120 -14.77 -19.68 28.45
N GLY A 121 -13.57 -20.27 28.47
CA GLY A 121 -12.37 -19.72 27.87
C GLY A 121 -12.47 -19.70 26.32
N ASP A 122 -12.98 -20.79 25.73
CA ASP A 122 -13.18 -20.88 24.27
C ASP A 122 -14.21 -19.87 23.78
N LYS A 123 -15.31 -19.68 24.53
CA LYS A 123 -16.33 -18.66 24.25
C LYS A 123 -15.78 -17.26 24.35
N ALA A 124 -14.93 -16.97 25.34
CA ALA A 124 -14.25 -15.69 25.45
C ALA A 124 -13.29 -15.46 24.29
N ALA A 125 -12.51 -16.47 23.89
CA ALA A 125 -11.63 -16.40 22.73
C ALA A 125 -12.41 -16.16 21.43
N LEU A 126 -13.57 -16.82 21.25
CA LEU A 126 -14.44 -16.61 20.10
C LEU A 126 -15.00 -15.19 20.09
N TYR A 127 -15.40 -14.65 21.23
CA TYR A 127 -15.89 -13.27 21.33
C TYR A 127 -14.80 -12.25 20.95
N LEU A 128 -13.57 -12.42 21.49
CA LEU A 128 -12.44 -11.56 21.13
C LEU A 128 -12.11 -11.64 19.64
N LEU A 129 -12.13 -12.84 19.08
CA LEU A 129 -11.87 -13.06 17.66
C LEU A 129 -12.94 -12.41 16.77
N ASN A 130 -14.22 -12.53 17.15
CA ASN A 130 -15.31 -11.85 16.45
C ASN A 130 -15.16 -10.34 16.49
N THR A 131 -14.85 -9.79 17.66
CA THR A 131 -14.66 -8.35 17.84
C THR A 131 -13.48 -7.85 17.00
N ALA A 132 -12.34 -8.55 17.04
CA ALA A 132 -11.16 -8.21 16.24
C ALA A 132 -11.47 -8.26 14.73
N ARG A 133 -12.23 -9.28 14.30
CA ARG A 133 -12.65 -9.43 12.91
C ARG A 133 -13.55 -8.27 12.46
N THR A 134 -14.55 -7.93 13.27
CA THR A 134 -15.47 -6.81 12.99
C THR A 134 -14.72 -5.48 12.90
N LEU A 135 -13.74 -5.24 13.79
CA LEU A 135 -12.90 -4.05 13.74
C LEU A 135 -12.05 -4.01 12.45
N ASN A 136 -11.42 -5.12 12.09
CA ASN A 136 -10.60 -5.19 10.88
C ASN A 136 -11.43 -4.98 9.60
N ASP A 137 -12.67 -5.48 9.56
CA ASP A 137 -13.57 -5.33 8.41
C ASP A 137 -14.21 -3.93 8.36
N ASN A 138 -14.16 -3.18 9.45
CA ASN A 138 -14.68 -1.82 9.47
C ASN A 138 -13.83 -0.90 8.58
N LYS A 139 -14.45 -0.35 7.54
CA LYS A 139 -13.78 0.49 6.54
C LYS A 139 -13.17 1.76 7.15
N LEU A 140 -13.80 2.31 8.18
CA LEU A 140 -13.28 3.50 8.87
C LEU A 140 -12.05 3.18 9.71
N PHE A 141 -12.02 2.01 10.36
CA PHE A 141 -10.88 1.58 11.17
C PHE A 141 -9.69 1.14 10.29
N SER A 142 -9.98 0.49 9.16
CA SER A 142 -8.97 -0.01 8.21
C SER A 142 -8.66 0.95 7.05
N TRP A 143 -9.16 2.20 7.08
CA TRP A 143 -8.99 3.13 5.96
C TRP A 143 -7.53 3.46 5.66
N SER A 144 -6.71 3.63 6.70
CA SER A 144 -5.30 4.02 6.55
C SER A 144 -4.44 2.94 5.87
N PRO A 145 -4.47 1.65 6.27
CA PRO A 145 -3.84 0.58 5.51
C PRO A 145 -4.34 0.49 4.06
N ARG A 146 -5.64 0.72 3.82
CA ARG A 146 -6.24 0.72 2.48
C ARG A 146 -5.68 1.85 1.62
N ALA A 147 -5.61 3.06 2.20
CA ALA A 147 -5.02 4.23 1.56
C ALA A 147 -3.54 4.01 1.22
N LEU A 148 -2.77 3.44 2.16
CA LEU A 148 -1.36 3.12 1.93
C LEU A 148 -1.17 2.09 0.82
N ALA A 149 -1.99 1.03 0.79
CA ALA A 149 -1.94 0.01 -0.25
C ALA A 149 -2.27 0.60 -1.64
N ALA A 150 -3.33 1.42 -1.74
CA ALA A 150 -3.69 2.09 -2.99
C ALA A 150 -2.57 3.02 -3.49
N THR A 151 -1.95 3.75 -2.56
CA THR A 151 -0.83 4.64 -2.86
C THR A 151 0.39 3.88 -3.34
N ASP A 152 0.78 2.79 -2.66
CA ASP A 152 1.94 1.97 -3.02
C ASP A 152 1.76 1.36 -4.42
N ASP A 153 0.59 0.82 -4.74
CA ASP A 153 0.27 0.28 -6.05
C ASP A 153 0.32 1.36 -7.15
N THR A 154 -0.16 2.57 -6.86
CA THR A 154 -0.10 3.70 -7.79
C THR A 154 1.33 4.17 -8.04
N PHE A 155 2.15 4.26 -6.99
CA PHE A 155 3.56 4.63 -7.16
C PHE A 155 4.35 3.56 -7.91
N LYS A 156 4.11 2.29 -7.67
CA LYS A 156 4.72 1.20 -8.45
C LYS A 156 4.37 1.32 -9.93
N TRP A 157 3.09 1.54 -10.23
CA TRP A 157 2.64 1.76 -11.61
C TRP A 157 3.33 2.98 -12.25
N LEU A 158 3.37 4.13 -11.55
CA LEU A 158 4.00 5.36 -12.03
C LEU A 158 5.48 5.15 -12.33
N MET A 159 6.21 4.52 -11.42
CA MET A 159 7.65 4.27 -11.58
C MET A 159 7.94 3.32 -12.75
N CYS A 160 7.14 2.26 -12.91
CA CYS A 160 7.25 1.36 -14.08
C CYS A 160 7.01 2.11 -15.40
N ARG A 161 6.00 2.97 -15.44
CA ARG A 161 5.65 3.74 -16.65
C ARG A 161 6.72 4.78 -16.98
N CYS A 162 7.26 5.47 -15.97
CA CYS A 162 8.37 6.42 -16.15
C CYS A 162 9.61 5.71 -16.68
N ARG A 163 9.94 4.51 -16.16
CA ARG A 163 11.07 3.72 -16.62
C ARG A 163 10.90 3.24 -18.08
N SER A 164 9.69 2.87 -18.47
CA SER A 164 9.40 2.57 -19.89
C SER A 164 9.69 3.77 -20.80
N LYS A 165 9.26 4.98 -20.41
CA LYS A 165 9.52 6.21 -21.17
C LYS A 165 11.03 6.55 -21.19
N GLU A 166 11.76 6.29 -20.13
CA GLU A 166 13.22 6.46 -20.06
C GLU A 166 13.95 5.56 -21.06
N MET A 167 13.48 4.32 -21.22
CA MET A 167 14.05 3.34 -22.17
C MET A 167 13.61 3.55 -23.63
N GLY A 168 12.71 4.50 -23.89
CA GLY A 168 12.21 4.80 -25.23
C GLY A 168 11.17 3.80 -25.75
N LEU A 169 10.51 3.06 -24.82
CA LEU A 169 9.42 2.14 -25.10
C LEU A 169 8.06 2.81 -24.99
#